data_37cac97ce274650c8bb57ab2d6819117
#
_entry.id   37cac97ce274650c8bb57ab2d6819117
#
_cell.length_a   1.000
_cell.length_b   1.000
_cell.length_c   1.000
_cell.angle_alpha   90.00
_cell.angle_beta   90.00
_cell.angle_gamma   90.00
#
_symmetry.space_group_name_H-M   'P 1'
#
loop_
_entity.id
_entity.type
_entity.pdbx_description
1 polymer ?
#
loop_
_entity_poly.entity_id
_entity_poly.type
_entity_poly.pdbx_seq_one_letter_code
_entity_poly.pdbx_strand_id
1 'polypeptide(L)'
;MIDLARIVGFKWDAGNARKNEKHGVSQSEAEQVFFDPRLLMVADPTHSADEPRYHALGTTLDRRHLHIAFTLRAEGTLIRVISARDMHPKERQIYDRED
;
A
#
# COMPACT_ATOMS: atom_id res chain seq x y z
N MET A 1 -15.30 -2.70 -1.33
CA MET A 1 -14.48 -1.52 -1.66
C MET A 1 -13.94 -0.88 -0.39
N ILE A 2 -12.71 -0.40 -0.44
CA ILE A 2 -12.10 0.28 0.70
C ILE A 2 -12.63 1.72 0.78
N ASP A 3 -13.07 2.08 1.98
CA ASP A 3 -13.49 3.45 2.25
C ASP A 3 -12.35 4.18 2.98
N LEU A 4 -11.57 4.95 2.25
CA LEU A 4 -10.44 5.69 2.83
C LEU A 4 -10.88 6.69 3.90
N ALA A 5 -12.12 7.16 3.84
CA ALA A 5 -12.62 8.10 4.85
C ALA A 5 -12.70 7.48 6.24
N ARG A 6 -12.75 6.15 6.33
CA ARG A 6 -12.78 5.45 7.61
C ARG A 6 -11.40 5.18 8.19
N ILE A 7 -10.35 5.36 7.39
CA ILE A 7 -8.99 5.06 7.83
C ILE A 7 -8.51 6.16 8.78
N VAL A 8 -8.10 5.76 9.97
CA VAL A 8 -7.61 6.69 10.99
C VAL A 8 -6.12 6.51 11.29
N GLY A 9 -5.47 5.52 10.70
CA GLY A 9 -4.04 5.33 10.91
C GLY A 9 -3.51 4.05 10.29
N PHE A 10 -2.30 3.71 10.68
CA PHE A 10 -1.56 2.56 10.17
C PHE A 10 -1.16 1.64 11.33
N LYS A 11 -1.12 0.36 11.05
CA LYS A 11 -0.70 -0.65 12.03
C LYS A 11 0.70 -1.15 11.66
N TRP A 12 1.68 -0.80 12.50
CA TRP A 12 3.06 -1.27 12.34
C TRP A 12 3.46 -2.12 13.54
N ASP A 13 4.19 -3.20 13.27
CA ASP A 13 4.82 -4.02 14.31
C ASP A 13 6.12 -4.58 13.73
N ALA A 14 6.86 -5.35 14.52
CA ALA A 14 8.16 -5.87 14.10
C ALA A 14 8.06 -6.72 12.82
N GLY A 15 6.95 -7.44 12.64
CA GLY A 15 6.77 -8.31 11.49
C GLY A 15 6.71 -7.55 10.17
N ASN A 16 5.78 -6.58 10.07
CA ASN A 16 5.62 -5.85 8.80
C ASN A 16 6.68 -4.77 8.61
N ALA A 17 7.20 -4.16 9.67
CA ALA A 17 8.29 -3.18 9.54
C ALA A 17 9.54 -3.82 8.94
N ARG A 18 9.88 -5.04 9.39
CA ARG A 18 11.07 -5.73 8.90
C ARG A 18 10.98 -6.07 7.41
N LYS A 19 9.81 -6.45 6.93
CA LYS A 19 9.62 -6.75 5.51
C LYS A 19 9.86 -5.55 4.62
N ASN A 20 9.48 -4.36 5.09
CA ASN A 20 9.68 -3.14 4.32
C ASN A 20 11.16 -2.76 4.24
N GLU A 21 11.90 -2.97 5.32
CA GLU A 21 13.34 -2.72 5.33
C GLU A 21 14.07 -3.53 4.26
N LYS A 22 13.59 -4.73 3.96
CA LYS A 22 14.15 -5.60 2.93
C LYS A 22 14.23 -4.94 1.56
N HIS A 23 13.26 -4.08 1.25
CA HIS A 23 13.17 -3.41 -0.05
C HIS A 23 13.59 -1.94 0.03
N GLY A 24 14.13 -1.53 1.17
CA GLY A 24 14.60 -0.16 1.34
C GLY A 24 13.48 0.87 1.36
N VAL A 25 12.28 0.49 1.79
CA VAL A 25 11.15 1.40 1.90
C VAL A 25 10.89 1.69 3.38
N SER A 26 10.92 2.96 3.76
CA SER A 26 10.63 3.35 5.14
C SER A 26 9.12 3.30 5.41
N GLN A 27 8.76 3.26 6.70
CA GLN A 27 7.35 3.32 7.10
C GLN A 27 6.72 4.61 6.59
N SER A 28 7.44 5.72 6.71
CA SER A 28 6.96 7.02 6.25
C SER A 28 6.69 7.00 4.74
N GLU A 29 7.59 6.44 3.96
CA GLU A 29 7.40 6.35 2.51
C GLU A 29 6.17 5.50 2.15
N ALA A 30 6.00 4.36 2.82
CA ALA A 30 4.84 3.52 2.57
C ALA A 30 3.53 4.25 2.90
N GLU A 31 3.50 4.98 4.02
CA GLU A 31 2.31 5.75 4.41
C GLU A 31 2.00 6.85 3.42
N GLN A 32 3.02 7.52 2.89
CA GLN A 32 2.84 8.62 1.94
C GLN A 32 2.06 8.20 0.70
N VAL A 33 2.22 6.95 0.26
CA VAL A 33 1.52 6.43 -0.92
C VAL A 33 0.01 6.61 -0.79
N PHE A 34 -0.53 6.43 0.40
CA PHE A 34 -1.98 6.50 0.63
C PHE A 34 -2.53 7.93 0.60
N PHE A 35 -1.65 8.92 0.55
CA PHE A 35 -2.05 10.34 0.40
C PHE A 35 -1.84 10.85 -1.02
N ASP A 36 -1.38 10.01 -1.93
CA ASP A 36 -1.21 10.37 -3.33
C ASP A 36 -2.58 10.60 -3.96
N PRO A 37 -2.85 11.78 -4.55
CA PRO A 37 -4.15 12.04 -5.21
C PRO A 37 -4.45 11.09 -6.35
N ARG A 38 -3.43 10.45 -6.91
CA ARG A 38 -3.58 9.50 -8.02
C ARG A 38 -3.50 8.05 -7.57
N LEU A 39 -3.63 7.80 -6.28
CA LEU A 39 -3.58 6.46 -5.70
C LEU A 39 -4.52 5.50 -6.43
N LEU A 40 -3.99 4.34 -6.82
CA LEU A 40 -4.78 3.23 -7.36
C LEU A 40 -4.80 2.11 -6.34
N MET A 41 -5.98 1.54 -6.10
CA MET A 41 -6.11 0.41 -5.19
C MET A 41 -6.96 -0.67 -5.85
N VAL A 42 -6.51 -1.92 -5.75
CA VAL A 42 -7.25 -3.06 -6.25
C VAL A 42 -7.23 -4.19 -5.23
N ALA A 43 -8.31 -4.97 -5.20
CA ALA A 43 -8.37 -6.16 -4.36
C ALA A 43 -7.49 -7.26 -4.94
N ASP A 44 -6.91 -8.09 -4.06
CA ASP A 44 -6.13 -9.24 -4.48
C ASP A 44 -6.91 -10.51 -4.16
N PRO A 45 -7.70 -11.04 -5.11
CA PRO A 45 -8.50 -12.25 -4.85
C PRO A 45 -7.64 -13.50 -4.65
N THR A 46 -6.43 -13.50 -5.18
CA THR A 46 -5.54 -14.65 -5.11
C THR A 46 -5.01 -14.92 -3.70
N HIS A 47 -4.79 -13.86 -2.93
CA HIS A 47 -4.18 -13.94 -1.62
C HIS A 47 -5.09 -13.48 -0.49
N SER A 48 -6.42 -13.61 -0.67
CA SER A 48 -7.41 -13.15 0.30
C SER A 48 -8.13 -14.28 1.02
N ALA A 49 -7.46 -15.43 1.24
CA ALA A 49 -8.11 -16.61 1.83
C ALA A 49 -8.55 -16.38 3.28
N ASP A 50 -7.70 -15.82 4.11
CA ASP A 50 -7.97 -15.63 5.54
C ASP A 50 -8.47 -14.23 5.85
N GLU A 51 -7.92 -13.23 5.15
CA GLU A 51 -8.35 -11.85 5.29
C GLU A 51 -8.16 -11.14 3.96
N PRO A 52 -9.02 -10.16 3.65
CA PRO A 52 -8.89 -9.43 2.39
C PRO A 52 -7.53 -8.76 2.27
N ARG A 53 -6.92 -8.92 1.11
CA ARG A 53 -5.64 -8.32 0.78
C ARG A 53 -5.82 -7.41 -0.42
N TYR A 54 -5.07 -6.31 -0.44
CA TYR A 54 -5.17 -5.28 -1.46
C TYR A 54 -3.80 -4.85 -1.93
N HIS A 55 -3.77 -4.26 -3.11
CA HIS A 55 -2.56 -3.63 -3.66
C HIS A 55 -2.82 -2.16 -3.92
N ALA A 56 -1.84 -1.33 -3.61
CA ALA A 56 -1.87 0.10 -3.89
C ALA A 56 -0.68 0.47 -4.74
N LEU A 57 -0.91 1.33 -5.73
CA LEU A 57 0.14 1.95 -6.53
C LEU A 57 0.07 3.45 -6.29
N GLY A 58 1.19 4.04 -5.93
CA GLY A 58 1.22 5.48 -5.68
C GLY A 58 2.64 6.00 -5.57
N THR A 59 2.76 7.31 -5.45
CA THR A 59 4.06 7.97 -5.32
C THR A 59 4.20 8.62 -3.94
N THR A 60 5.44 8.66 -3.47
CA THR A 60 5.79 9.39 -2.27
C THR A 60 5.94 10.89 -2.59
N LEU A 61 6.16 11.69 -1.55
CA LEU A 61 6.41 13.13 -1.73
C LEU A 61 7.65 13.38 -2.57
N ASP A 62 8.64 12.49 -2.52
CA ASP A 62 9.85 12.58 -3.32
C ASP A 62 9.72 11.90 -4.69
N ARG A 63 8.49 11.56 -5.08
CA ARG A 63 8.16 10.95 -6.37
C ARG A 63 8.72 9.56 -6.57
N ARG A 64 8.96 8.84 -5.49
CA ARG A 64 9.30 7.43 -5.58
C ARG A 64 8.02 6.64 -5.86
N HIS A 65 8.02 5.82 -6.90
CA HIS A 65 6.87 5.03 -7.30
C HIS A 65 6.87 3.69 -6.58
N LEU A 66 5.87 3.46 -5.73
CA LEU A 66 5.82 2.27 -4.89
C LEU A 66 4.58 1.43 -5.13
N HIS A 67 4.77 0.13 -4.93
CA HIS A 67 3.69 -0.86 -4.84
C HIS A 67 3.59 -1.29 -3.39
N ILE A 68 2.39 -1.21 -2.83
CA ILE A 68 2.13 -1.59 -1.44
C ILE A 68 1.12 -2.73 -1.43
N ALA A 69 1.48 -3.84 -0.78
CA ALA A 69 0.50 -4.88 -0.46
C ALA A 69 0.05 -4.65 0.98
N PHE A 70 -1.24 -4.63 1.22
CA PHE A 70 -1.75 -4.30 2.54
C PHE A 70 -3.08 -5.00 2.82
N THR A 71 -3.46 -4.98 4.08
CA THR A 71 -4.77 -5.41 4.54
C THR A 71 -5.29 -4.37 5.52
N LEU A 72 -6.52 -4.57 5.99
CA LEU A 72 -7.13 -3.67 6.96
C LEU A 72 -7.24 -4.37 8.31
N ARG A 73 -7.14 -3.59 9.38
CA ARG A 73 -7.30 -4.04 10.75
C ARG A 73 -8.29 -3.11 11.46
N ALA A 74 -8.69 -3.49 12.68
CA ALA A 74 -9.59 -2.70 13.51
C ALA A 74 -10.87 -2.34 12.76
N GLU A 75 -11.53 -3.35 12.21
CA GLU A 75 -12.80 -3.21 11.50
C GLU A 75 -12.73 -2.22 10.34
N GLY A 76 -11.60 -2.22 9.63
CA GLY A 76 -11.41 -1.40 8.44
C GLY A 76 -10.94 0.02 8.71
N THR A 77 -10.46 0.30 9.91
CA THR A 77 -10.01 1.65 10.26
C THR A 77 -8.50 1.83 10.25
N LEU A 78 -7.74 0.75 10.21
CA LEU A 78 -6.28 0.80 10.16
C LEU A 78 -5.75 0.07 8.93
N ILE A 79 -4.75 0.65 8.29
CA ILE A 79 -4.04 0.00 7.20
C ILE A 79 -2.83 -0.74 7.78
N ARG A 80 -2.76 -2.05 7.53
CA ARG A 80 -1.58 -2.83 7.88
C ARG A 80 -0.80 -3.13 6.60
N VAL A 81 0.34 -2.49 6.44
CA VAL A 81 1.21 -2.73 5.28
C VAL A 81 1.85 -4.10 5.43
N ILE A 82 1.70 -4.95 4.41
CA ILE A 82 2.30 -6.27 4.38
C ILE A 82 3.68 -6.19 3.74
N SER A 83 3.78 -5.52 2.59
CA SER A 83 5.05 -5.29 1.92
C SER A 83 5.01 -4.01 1.11
N ALA A 84 6.17 -3.41 0.91
CA ALA A 84 6.32 -2.21 0.10
C ALA A 84 7.60 -2.34 -0.72
N ARG A 85 7.53 -2.00 -2.00
CA ARG A 85 8.67 -2.06 -2.92
C ARG A 85 8.47 -1.07 -4.04
N ASP A 86 9.52 -0.84 -4.80
CA ASP A 86 9.41 -0.03 -6.01
C ASP A 86 8.48 -0.71 -7.02
N MET A 87 7.77 0.08 -7.81
CA MET A 87 6.92 -0.45 -8.87
C MET A 87 7.74 -1.17 -9.91
N HIS A 88 7.19 -2.27 -10.45
CA HIS A 88 7.72 -2.89 -11.66
C HIS A 88 7.30 -2.04 -12.87
N PRO A 89 7.99 -2.18 -14.02
CA PRO A 89 7.64 -1.38 -15.22
C PRO A 89 6.18 -1.49 -15.64
N LYS A 90 5.58 -2.66 -15.54
CA LYS A 90 4.16 -2.84 -15.88
C LYS A 90 3.26 -2.07 -14.93
N GLU A 91 3.59 -2.08 -13.66
CA GLU A 91 2.83 -1.34 -12.64
C GLU A 91 2.95 0.16 -12.88
N ARG A 92 4.14 0.61 -13.22
CA ARG A 92 4.38 2.00 -13.56
C ARG A 92 3.54 2.44 -14.74
N GLN A 93 3.42 1.61 -15.77
CA GLN A 93 2.58 1.89 -16.93
C GLN A 93 1.10 2.01 -16.54
N ILE A 94 0.64 1.11 -15.68
CA ILE A 94 -0.75 1.15 -15.20
C ILE A 94 -1.00 2.43 -14.42
N TYR A 95 -0.11 2.77 -13.51
CA TYR A 95 -0.22 3.97 -12.69
C TYR A 95 -0.22 5.24 -13.56
N ASP A 96 0.69 5.33 -14.52
CA ASP A 96 0.82 6.52 -15.38
C ASP A 96 -0.38 6.68 -16.31
N ARG A 97 -1.05 5.59 -16.64
CA ARG A 97 -2.19 5.60 -17.58
C ARG A 97 -3.46 6.12 -16.94
N GLU A 98 -3.56 6.06 -15.63
CA GLU A 98 -4.76 6.44 -14.85
C GLU A 98 -4.75 7.93 -14.49
N ASP A 99 -4.52 8.77 -15.43
CA ASP A 99 -4.54 10.22 -15.22
C ASP A 99 -5.94 10.76 -15.03
#